data_65e702d47970c8b1f5bd7d509adf5144
#
_entry.id   65e702d47970c8b1f5bd7d509adf5144
#
_cell.length_a   1.000
_cell.length_b   1.000
_cell.length_c   1.000
_cell.angle_alpha   90.00
_cell.angle_beta   90.00
_cell.angle_gamma   90.00
#
_symmetry.space_group_name_H-M   'P 1'
#
loop_
_entity.id
_entity.type
_entity.pdbx_description
1 polymer ?
#
loop_
_entity_poly.entity_id
_entity_poly.type
_entity_poly.pdbx_seq_one_letter_code
_entity_poly.pdbx_strand_id
1 'polypeptide(L)'
;MSVQRQRITRVSAGAALAVALTIAAVPARTAGQTAAQPSASFPSETRIQNVRQYIRRTWSLLTRSTRDLARAAPDPKVQHAAGAAWPVYVAADEDRAAIARTLQTVLSPDDVRQIDLRLLPASPNQIREHGLLYLPHPYVVPGGRFNEMYGWDSYFIARGLLRDNQVGLARDMTDNFIYEISHYGMILNANRTYFLTRSQPPFLTEMILGVYERTRDRQWLRSTLPAIDRYYAFWTSPPHLVEATGLSRYFDLGDGPAPEVVAAERDAQGLTHYDRVREYFRAHDVPDYDVSQFYDRLADRLSDLFYKGDRSMRESGFDPSNRFGPFSADIIHYTPVCLNVLLYRMEDEGSRIHAIAGSASTASEWRARAERRRQRIDSLLWDPGAGLYFDYNFETRQRRRYEFATTFYPLWAGAATADQARRVVANLPKFEAPGGLLTSTATSGSQWDAPYGWAPLQLIAVEGLRRYGFNTDADRLARKFVSLVVDDFDAHGTIVEKYDVRRRSSDLGSGLRFGYTSNEVGFGWTNAAVLDLLAGLSRSRRAAREPASPASQETEWVSKDHRSQAETARGVGHRAAS
;
A
#
# COMPACT_ATOMS: atom_id res chain seq x y z
N MET A 1 -37.82 -9.87 -60.21
CA MET A 1 -38.17 -11.29 -60.10
C MET A 1 -37.08 -11.91 -59.22
N SER A 2 -37.27 -12.38 -58.18
CA SER A 2 -37.94 -13.26 -57.31
C SER A 2 -37.26 -13.25 -55.94
N VAL A 3 -38.02 -13.02 -54.91
CA VAL A 3 -37.68 -13.06 -53.50
C VAL A 3 -37.58 -14.51 -53.05
N GLN A 4 -36.55 -14.86 -52.29
CA GLN A 4 -36.57 -16.08 -51.48
C GLN A 4 -36.14 -15.80 -50.01
N ARG A 5 -37.10 -15.88 -49.13
CA ARG A 5 -36.95 -15.88 -47.69
C ARG A 5 -36.36 -17.22 -47.23
N GLN A 6 -35.35 -17.19 -46.37
CA GLN A 6 -34.97 -18.36 -45.56
C GLN A 6 -35.23 -18.13 -44.07
N ARG A 7 -35.80 -19.16 -43.51
CA ARG A 7 -36.35 -19.26 -42.13
C ARG A 7 -35.21 -19.35 -41.10
N ILE A 8 -35.39 -18.61 -40.02
CA ILE A 8 -34.61 -18.72 -38.77
C ILE A 8 -35.16 -19.89 -37.95
N THR A 9 -34.30 -20.88 -37.70
CA THR A 9 -34.58 -21.96 -36.71
C THR A 9 -34.09 -21.51 -35.35
N ARG A 10 -34.99 -21.51 -34.40
CA ARG A 10 -34.74 -21.28 -32.96
C ARG A 10 -34.02 -22.51 -32.39
N VAL A 11 -32.93 -22.31 -31.65
CA VAL A 11 -32.36 -23.27 -30.73
C VAL A 11 -32.45 -22.66 -29.33
N SER A 12 -32.99 -23.47 -28.45
CA SER A 12 -33.42 -23.17 -27.09
C SER A 12 -32.30 -22.79 -26.13
N ALA A 13 -32.60 -21.82 -25.27
CA ALA A 13 -31.77 -21.29 -24.20
C ALA A 13 -31.65 -22.28 -23.03
N GLY A 14 -30.43 -22.47 -22.55
CA GLY A 14 -30.13 -23.01 -21.24
C GLY A 14 -30.09 -21.87 -20.21
N ALA A 15 -30.72 -22.08 -19.07
CA ALA A 15 -30.96 -21.09 -18.04
C ALA A 15 -29.68 -20.71 -17.30
N ALA A 16 -29.29 -19.44 -17.41
CA ALA A 16 -28.36 -18.80 -16.46
C ALA A 16 -29.18 -18.03 -15.42
N LEU A 17 -29.00 -18.36 -14.16
CA LEU A 17 -29.67 -17.73 -13.03
C LEU A 17 -29.02 -16.35 -12.78
N ALA A 18 -29.64 -15.30 -13.38
CA ALA A 18 -29.28 -13.91 -13.08
C ALA A 18 -30.11 -13.45 -11.88
N VAL A 19 -29.46 -13.13 -10.79
CA VAL A 19 -30.05 -12.41 -9.66
C VAL A 19 -30.22 -10.95 -10.09
N ALA A 20 -31.42 -10.58 -10.49
CA ALA A 20 -31.79 -9.20 -10.81
C ALA A 20 -31.96 -8.40 -9.51
N LEU A 21 -31.05 -7.47 -9.25
CA LEU A 21 -31.29 -6.36 -8.32
C LEU A 21 -32.21 -5.35 -9.03
N THR A 22 -33.43 -5.22 -8.55
CA THR A 22 -34.37 -4.17 -8.96
C THR A 22 -33.88 -2.83 -8.48
N ILE A 23 -33.38 -2.00 -9.40
CA ILE A 23 -33.07 -0.58 -9.15
C ILE A 23 -34.39 0.19 -9.29
N ALA A 24 -34.91 0.69 -8.17
CA ALA A 24 -35.99 1.66 -8.17
C ALA A 24 -35.46 3.00 -8.69
N ALA A 25 -36.05 3.53 -9.76
CA ALA A 25 -35.73 4.83 -10.31
C ALA A 25 -36.06 5.95 -9.33
N VAL A 26 -35.09 6.72 -8.92
CA VAL A 26 -35.21 7.97 -8.16
C VAL A 26 -35.31 9.13 -9.17
N PRO A 27 -36.26 10.06 -9.04
CA PRO A 27 -36.40 11.17 -9.98
C PRO A 27 -35.26 12.17 -9.86
N ALA A 28 -34.79 12.68 -11.01
CA ALA A 28 -33.77 13.72 -11.14
C ALA A 28 -34.19 14.98 -10.39
N ARG A 29 -33.39 15.43 -9.43
CA ARG A 29 -33.49 16.75 -8.81
C ARG A 29 -32.60 17.75 -9.54
N THR A 30 -33.21 18.86 -9.89
CA THR A 30 -32.62 20.05 -10.54
C THR A 30 -31.43 20.62 -9.76
N ALA A 31 -30.39 20.99 -10.51
CA ALA A 31 -29.20 21.72 -10.01
C ALA A 31 -29.63 23.11 -9.47
N GLY A 32 -29.25 23.39 -8.24
CA GLY A 32 -29.39 24.71 -7.65
C GLY A 32 -28.96 24.76 -6.20
N GLN A 33 -27.92 25.57 -5.94
CA GLN A 33 -27.42 26.05 -4.65
C GLN A 33 -26.40 25.17 -3.93
N THR A 34 -25.13 25.57 -4.05
CA THR A 34 -24.05 25.26 -3.12
C THR A 34 -24.32 25.90 -1.75
N ALA A 35 -25.09 25.22 -0.90
CA ALA A 35 -25.15 25.53 0.52
C ALA A 35 -23.89 24.97 1.19
N ALA A 36 -23.18 25.80 1.95
CA ALA A 36 -22.13 25.35 2.86
C ALA A 36 -22.69 24.23 3.76
N GLN A 37 -22.18 23.01 3.61
CA GLN A 37 -22.60 21.89 4.45
C GLN A 37 -22.25 22.19 5.91
N PRO A 38 -23.21 22.07 6.87
CA PRO A 38 -22.91 22.21 8.28
C PRO A 38 -21.85 21.16 8.66
N SER A 39 -20.94 21.48 9.58
CA SER A 39 -19.96 20.55 10.13
C SER A 39 -20.72 19.32 10.64
N ALA A 40 -20.65 18.23 9.87
CA ALA A 40 -21.36 17.02 10.23
C ALA A 40 -20.90 16.56 11.62
N SER A 41 -21.84 16.41 12.54
CA SER A 41 -21.54 15.88 13.87
C SER A 41 -20.90 14.48 13.71
N PHE A 42 -19.97 14.15 14.60
CA PHE A 42 -19.32 12.82 14.56
C PHE A 42 -20.38 11.72 14.68
N PRO A 43 -20.30 10.63 13.90
CA PRO A 43 -21.33 9.59 13.84
C PRO A 43 -21.71 9.03 15.22
N SER A 44 -23.00 8.67 15.39
CA SER A 44 -23.49 8.03 16.61
C SER A 44 -22.84 6.65 16.80
N GLU A 45 -22.83 6.17 18.04
CA GLU A 45 -22.27 4.85 18.34
C GLU A 45 -22.98 3.74 17.56
N THR A 46 -24.29 3.83 17.36
CA THR A 46 -25.07 2.85 16.56
C THR A 46 -24.55 2.76 15.13
N ARG A 47 -24.34 3.91 14.47
CA ARG A 47 -23.80 3.94 13.09
C ARG A 47 -22.40 3.33 13.04
N ILE A 48 -21.55 3.65 14.02
CA ILE A 48 -20.20 3.07 14.14
C ILE A 48 -20.26 1.56 14.34
N GLN A 49 -21.20 1.04 15.15
CA GLN A 49 -21.35 -0.40 15.35
C GLN A 49 -21.83 -1.12 14.08
N ASN A 50 -22.68 -0.50 13.26
CA ASN A 50 -23.08 -1.05 11.96
C ASN A 50 -21.85 -1.22 11.04
N VAL A 51 -21.01 -0.21 10.95
CA VAL A 51 -19.75 -0.26 10.19
C VAL A 51 -18.82 -1.34 10.73
N ARG A 52 -18.64 -1.44 12.06
CA ARG A 52 -17.83 -2.51 12.66
C ARG A 52 -18.36 -3.91 12.35
N GLN A 53 -19.69 -4.08 12.39
CA GLN A 53 -20.33 -5.36 12.05
C GLN A 53 -20.12 -5.71 10.58
N TYR A 54 -20.25 -4.74 9.67
CA TYR A 54 -19.94 -4.90 8.26
C TYR A 54 -18.49 -5.36 8.07
N ILE A 55 -17.53 -4.66 8.66
CA ILE A 55 -16.10 -4.98 8.55
C ILE A 55 -15.81 -6.43 9.01
N ARG A 56 -16.33 -6.83 10.18
CA ARG A 56 -16.16 -8.20 10.69
C ARG A 56 -16.68 -9.28 9.74
N ARG A 57 -17.82 -9.03 9.10
CA ARG A 57 -18.38 -9.97 8.09
C ARG A 57 -17.53 -9.98 6.82
N THR A 58 -16.99 -8.84 6.44
CA THR A 58 -16.19 -8.67 5.22
C THR A 58 -14.89 -9.47 5.28
N TRP A 59 -14.25 -9.62 6.45
CA TRP A 59 -13.02 -10.42 6.57
C TRP A 59 -13.19 -11.84 6.04
N SER A 60 -14.27 -12.54 6.39
CA SER A 60 -14.51 -13.90 5.89
C SER A 60 -14.79 -13.95 4.39
N LEU A 61 -15.41 -12.92 3.81
CA LEU A 61 -15.67 -12.84 2.37
C LEU A 61 -14.40 -12.59 1.57
N LEU A 62 -13.44 -11.86 2.15
CA LEU A 62 -12.15 -11.54 1.53
C LEU A 62 -11.09 -12.61 1.77
N THR A 63 -11.31 -13.57 2.67
CA THR A 63 -10.35 -14.63 2.94
C THR A 63 -10.27 -15.62 1.78
N ARG A 64 -9.05 -16.01 1.43
CA ARG A 64 -8.70 -17.08 0.50
C ARG A 64 -7.82 -18.09 1.20
N SER A 65 -7.87 -19.32 0.78
CA SER A 65 -7.05 -20.42 1.30
C SER A 65 -6.77 -21.44 0.20
N THR A 66 -6.04 -22.48 0.51
CA THR A 66 -5.85 -23.62 -0.39
C THR A 66 -7.16 -24.29 -0.81
N ARG A 67 -8.23 -24.12 -0.02
CA ARG A 67 -9.58 -24.62 -0.36
C ARG A 67 -10.32 -23.74 -1.36
N ASP A 68 -9.85 -22.54 -1.59
CA ASP A 68 -10.48 -21.53 -2.47
C ASP A 68 -9.68 -21.34 -3.78
N LEU A 69 -8.71 -22.19 -4.11
CA LEU A 69 -7.82 -22.01 -5.27
C LEU A 69 -8.59 -21.88 -6.58
N ALA A 70 -9.64 -22.67 -6.79
CA ALA A 70 -10.50 -22.59 -7.97
C ALA A 70 -11.19 -21.21 -8.08
N ARG A 71 -11.49 -20.56 -6.95
CA ARG A 71 -12.06 -19.21 -6.89
C ARG A 71 -11.01 -18.11 -6.99
N ALA A 72 -9.79 -18.38 -6.50
CA ALA A 72 -8.69 -17.40 -6.49
C ALA A 72 -7.91 -17.37 -7.80
N ALA A 73 -7.83 -18.50 -8.53
CA ALA A 73 -7.05 -18.62 -9.75
C ALA A 73 -7.54 -17.73 -10.91
N PRO A 74 -8.85 -17.56 -11.19
CA PRO A 74 -9.34 -16.69 -12.24
C PRO A 74 -8.79 -15.26 -12.12
N ASP A 75 -8.39 -14.67 -13.25
CA ASP A 75 -7.83 -13.33 -13.31
C ASP A 75 -8.38 -12.56 -14.53
N PRO A 76 -9.24 -11.54 -14.30
CA PRO A 76 -9.81 -10.75 -15.39
C PRO A 76 -8.77 -9.85 -16.07
N LYS A 77 -7.56 -9.71 -15.50
CA LYS A 77 -6.48 -8.86 -16.02
C LYS A 77 -5.66 -9.55 -17.11
N VAL A 78 -5.86 -10.84 -17.38
CA VAL A 78 -5.12 -11.59 -18.40
C VAL A 78 -6.08 -12.34 -19.32
N GLN A 79 -5.65 -12.56 -20.58
CA GLN A 79 -6.41 -13.39 -21.51
C GLN A 79 -6.32 -14.86 -21.10
N HIS A 80 -7.44 -15.54 -21.10
CA HIS A 80 -7.53 -16.97 -20.81
C HIS A 80 -8.54 -17.65 -21.74
N ALA A 81 -8.22 -18.88 -22.18
CA ALA A 81 -9.09 -19.63 -23.07
C ALA A 81 -10.36 -20.09 -22.34
N ALA A 82 -11.53 -19.87 -22.92
CA ALA A 82 -12.80 -20.23 -22.32
C ALA A 82 -12.87 -21.73 -21.99
N GLY A 83 -13.18 -22.06 -20.74
CA GLY A 83 -13.30 -23.44 -20.26
C GLY A 83 -11.98 -24.16 -19.98
N ALA A 84 -10.83 -23.53 -20.19
CA ALA A 84 -9.54 -24.09 -19.76
C ALA A 84 -9.38 -24.01 -18.25
N ALA A 85 -8.55 -24.88 -17.67
CA ALA A 85 -8.15 -24.81 -16.27
C ALA A 85 -7.16 -23.66 -16.03
N TRP A 86 -7.35 -22.91 -14.93
CA TRP A 86 -6.50 -21.78 -14.60
C TRP A 86 -5.13 -22.21 -14.10
N PRO A 87 -4.02 -21.65 -14.60
CA PRO A 87 -2.69 -21.94 -14.10
C PRO A 87 -2.52 -21.51 -12.63
N VAL A 88 -2.03 -22.45 -11.82
CA VAL A 88 -1.57 -22.20 -10.45
C VAL A 88 -0.12 -22.66 -10.37
N TYR A 89 0.78 -21.75 -10.08
CA TYR A 89 2.21 -22.06 -10.06
C TYR A 89 2.70 -22.25 -8.64
N VAL A 90 3.44 -23.35 -8.41
CA VAL A 90 4.24 -23.57 -7.20
C VAL A 90 5.68 -23.13 -7.46
N ALA A 91 6.41 -22.78 -6.41
CA ALA A 91 7.80 -22.35 -6.52
C ALA A 91 8.68 -23.44 -7.17
N ALA A 92 9.75 -23.01 -7.85
CA ALA A 92 10.59 -23.90 -8.66
C ALA A 92 11.32 -24.98 -7.81
N ASP A 93 11.53 -24.70 -6.53
CA ASP A 93 12.20 -25.56 -5.54
C ASP A 93 11.23 -26.38 -4.67
N GLU A 94 9.91 -26.30 -4.95
CA GLU A 94 8.87 -27.05 -4.23
C GLU A 94 8.58 -28.43 -4.85
N ASP A 95 8.16 -29.36 -4.01
CA ASP A 95 7.60 -30.65 -4.49
C ASP A 95 6.15 -30.46 -4.97
N ARG A 96 5.98 -30.16 -6.27
CA ARG A 96 4.66 -30.02 -6.91
C ARG A 96 3.78 -31.26 -6.69
N ALA A 97 4.36 -32.46 -6.65
CA ALA A 97 3.58 -33.69 -6.48
C ALA A 97 3.05 -33.84 -5.05
N ALA A 98 3.82 -33.42 -4.05
CA ALA A 98 3.35 -33.35 -2.66
C ALA A 98 2.24 -32.35 -2.47
N ILE A 99 2.39 -31.14 -3.05
CA ILE A 99 1.34 -30.09 -3.02
C ILE A 99 0.08 -30.59 -3.74
N ALA A 100 0.20 -31.24 -4.92
CA ALA A 100 -0.94 -31.79 -5.64
C ALA A 100 -1.71 -32.81 -4.79
N ARG A 101 -0.98 -33.74 -4.10
CA ARG A 101 -1.61 -34.70 -3.17
C ARG A 101 -2.38 -33.99 -2.05
N THR A 102 -1.78 -32.95 -1.45
CA THR A 102 -2.41 -32.17 -0.39
C THR A 102 -3.69 -31.48 -0.92
N LEU A 103 -3.62 -30.85 -2.08
CA LEU A 103 -4.77 -30.18 -2.68
C LEU A 103 -5.91 -31.15 -2.99
N GLN A 104 -5.62 -32.37 -3.44
CA GLN A 104 -6.63 -33.41 -3.67
C GLN A 104 -7.38 -33.82 -2.39
N THR A 105 -6.81 -33.60 -1.20
CA THR A 105 -7.48 -33.92 0.07
C THR A 105 -8.40 -32.78 0.54
N VAL A 106 -8.24 -31.56 0.03
CA VAL A 106 -8.95 -30.36 0.51
C VAL A 106 -9.88 -29.74 -0.52
N LEU A 107 -9.64 -29.96 -1.81
CA LEU A 107 -10.48 -29.48 -2.92
C LEU A 107 -11.49 -30.56 -3.36
N SER A 108 -12.63 -30.10 -3.85
CA SER A 108 -13.57 -31.00 -4.54
C SER A 108 -12.98 -31.48 -5.88
N PRO A 109 -13.44 -32.64 -6.43
CA PRO A 109 -13.00 -33.07 -7.76
C PRO A 109 -13.28 -32.04 -8.87
N ASP A 110 -14.34 -31.25 -8.71
CA ASP A 110 -14.69 -30.17 -9.65
C ASP A 110 -13.72 -28.99 -9.57
N ASP A 111 -13.31 -28.58 -8.35
CA ASP A 111 -12.31 -27.54 -8.15
C ASP A 111 -10.93 -27.96 -8.66
N VAL A 112 -10.55 -29.23 -8.44
CA VAL A 112 -9.29 -29.75 -8.98
C VAL A 112 -9.24 -29.67 -10.52
N ARG A 113 -10.37 -29.90 -11.20
CA ARG A 113 -10.44 -29.76 -12.66
C ARG A 113 -10.39 -28.31 -13.18
N GLN A 114 -10.66 -27.34 -12.33
CA GLN A 114 -10.61 -25.92 -12.68
C GLN A 114 -9.22 -25.30 -12.58
N ILE A 115 -8.25 -26.01 -11.98
CA ILE A 115 -6.88 -25.54 -11.83
C ILE A 115 -5.88 -26.45 -12.55
N ASP A 116 -4.82 -25.86 -13.10
CA ASP A 116 -3.67 -26.54 -13.68
C ASP A 116 -2.44 -26.20 -12.85
N LEU A 117 -2.04 -27.14 -11.98
CA LEU A 117 -0.91 -26.97 -11.07
C LEU A 117 0.41 -27.15 -11.80
N ARG A 118 1.18 -26.09 -11.92
CA ARG A 118 2.45 -26.03 -12.65
C ARG A 118 3.62 -25.72 -11.71
N LEU A 119 4.81 -26.17 -12.09
CA LEU A 119 6.06 -25.71 -11.48
C LEU A 119 6.51 -24.42 -12.16
N LEU A 120 6.99 -23.44 -11.40
CA LEU A 120 7.58 -22.25 -11.98
C LEU A 120 8.81 -22.61 -12.83
N PRO A 121 8.97 -22.04 -14.03
CA PRO A 121 10.18 -22.20 -14.81
C PRO A 121 11.35 -21.44 -14.16
N ALA A 122 12.57 -21.78 -14.56
CA ALA A 122 13.79 -21.14 -14.04
C ALA A 122 13.88 -19.62 -14.31
N SER A 123 13.14 -19.12 -15.31
CA SER A 123 13.07 -17.69 -15.62
C SER A 123 11.63 -17.24 -15.83
N PRO A 124 11.21 -16.09 -15.26
CA PRO A 124 9.88 -15.52 -15.48
C PRO A 124 9.54 -15.32 -16.97
N ASN A 125 10.54 -15.03 -17.80
CA ASN A 125 10.36 -14.83 -19.26
C ASN A 125 9.92 -16.11 -20.02
N GLN A 126 10.00 -17.28 -19.38
CA GLN A 126 9.52 -18.53 -19.95
C GLN A 126 8.03 -18.80 -19.68
N ILE A 127 7.39 -17.99 -18.85
CA ILE A 127 5.96 -18.10 -18.54
C ILE A 127 5.15 -17.64 -19.76
N ARG A 128 4.37 -18.57 -20.33
CA ARG A 128 3.51 -18.29 -21.50
C ARG A 128 2.10 -17.91 -21.11
N GLU A 129 1.59 -18.48 -20.05
CA GLU A 129 0.27 -18.19 -19.50
C GLU A 129 0.46 -17.74 -18.06
N HIS A 130 0.03 -16.52 -17.77
CA HIS A 130 0.09 -16.00 -16.41
C HIS A 130 -0.96 -16.66 -15.51
N GLY A 131 -0.61 -16.86 -14.25
CA GLY A 131 -1.49 -17.52 -13.28
C GLY A 131 -1.20 -17.11 -11.84
N LEU A 132 -1.98 -17.69 -10.94
CA LEU A 132 -1.82 -17.50 -9.50
C LEU A 132 -0.55 -18.18 -9.00
N LEU A 133 0.16 -17.54 -8.09
CA LEU A 133 1.23 -18.19 -7.30
C LEU A 133 0.61 -18.82 -6.06
N TYR A 134 0.92 -20.08 -5.84
CA TYR A 134 0.49 -20.84 -4.66
C TYR A 134 1.04 -20.20 -3.39
N LEU A 135 0.18 -20.09 -2.37
CA LEU A 135 0.55 -19.72 -1.02
C LEU A 135 0.02 -20.77 -0.05
N PRO A 136 0.84 -21.24 0.92
CA PRO A 136 0.47 -22.37 1.78
C PRO A 136 -0.55 -22.01 2.87
N HIS A 137 -0.65 -20.73 3.27
CA HIS A 137 -1.51 -20.29 4.37
C HIS A 137 -2.69 -19.47 3.87
N PRO A 138 -3.78 -19.37 4.66
CA PRO A 138 -4.88 -18.44 4.39
C PRO A 138 -4.41 -16.98 4.33
N TYR A 139 -5.07 -16.18 3.50
CA TYR A 139 -4.80 -14.76 3.35
C TYR A 139 -6.07 -13.97 3.02
N VAL A 140 -6.02 -12.67 3.23
CA VAL A 140 -7.11 -11.74 2.90
C VAL A 140 -6.72 -10.92 1.67
N VAL A 141 -7.62 -10.91 0.68
CA VAL A 141 -7.47 -10.09 -0.52
C VAL A 141 -7.97 -8.67 -0.27
N PRO A 142 -7.51 -7.64 -1.03
CA PRO A 142 -7.96 -6.26 -0.83
C PRO A 142 -9.47 -6.07 -1.00
N GLY A 143 -10.07 -6.67 -2.02
CA GLY A 143 -11.51 -6.55 -2.31
C GLY A 143 -11.80 -6.18 -3.75
N GLY A 144 -13.08 -6.14 -4.11
CA GLY A 144 -13.52 -5.89 -5.48
C GLY A 144 -12.89 -6.85 -6.48
N ARG A 145 -12.24 -6.31 -7.50
CA ARG A 145 -11.52 -7.08 -8.54
C ARG A 145 -10.15 -7.62 -8.11
N PHE A 146 -9.64 -7.18 -6.94
CA PHE A 146 -8.34 -7.60 -6.43
C PHE A 146 -8.49 -8.91 -5.65
N ASN A 147 -8.21 -10.03 -6.31
CA ASN A 147 -8.40 -11.40 -5.78
C ASN A 147 -7.08 -12.07 -5.39
N GLU A 148 -6.03 -11.30 -5.18
CA GLU A 148 -4.68 -11.70 -4.82
C GLU A 148 -4.31 -11.19 -3.44
N MET A 149 -3.27 -11.78 -2.81
CA MET A 149 -2.61 -11.23 -1.65
C MET A 149 -1.61 -10.15 -2.10
N TYR A 150 -1.94 -8.88 -1.86
CA TYR A 150 -1.07 -7.74 -2.22
C TYR A 150 -0.10 -7.39 -1.09
N GLY A 151 1.09 -6.92 -1.46
CA GLY A 151 2.19 -6.64 -0.55
C GLY A 151 1.84 -5.67 0.58
N TRP A 152 1.80 -4.36 0.32
CA TRP A 152 1.58 -3.37 1.38
C TRP A 152 0.15 -3.33 1.93
N ASP A 153 -0.86 -3.72 1.11
CA ASP A 153 -2.26 -3.87 1.54
C ASP A 153 -2.36 -4.82 2.72
N SER A 154 -1.62 -5.93 2.67
CA SER A 154 -1.61 -6.95 3.72
C SER A 154 -1.15 -6.43 5.08
N TYR A 155 -0.26 -5.43 5.12
CA TYR A 155 0.10 -4.79 6.38
C TYR A 155 -1.09 -4.09 7.02
N PHE A 156 -1.80 -3.27 6.26
CA PHE A 156 -2.98 -2.56 6.79
C PHE A 156 -4.08 -3.54 7.16
N ILE A 157 -4.35 -4.53 6.31
CA ILE A 157 -5.32 -5.59 6.58
C ILE A 157 -4.97 -6.35 7.86
N ALA A 158 -3.71 -6.79 8.04
CA ALA A 158 -3.26 -7.50 9.23
C ALA A 158 -3.48 -6.67 10.51
N ARG A 159 -3.29 -5.36 10.47
CA ARG A 159 -3.64 -4.47 11.59
C ARG A 159 -5.12 -4.55 11.95
N GLY A 160 -6.02 -4.51 10.94
CA GLY A 160 -7.45 -4.67 11.15
C GLY A 160 -7.82 -6.02 11.75
N LEU A 161 -7.21 -7.10 11.24
CA LEU A 161 -7.37 -8.46 11.77
C LEU A 161 -6.94 -8.56 13.24
N LEU A 162 -5.79 -7.97 13.58
CA LEU A 162 -5.31 -7.92 14.98
C LEU A 162 -6.27 -7.12 15.88
N ARG A 163 -6.92 -6.07 15.38
CA ARG A 163 -7.97 -5.33 16.11
C ARG A 163 -9.22 -6.18 16.35
N ASP A 164 -9.61 -6.99 15.38
CA ASP A 164 -10.76 -7.90 15.47
C ASP A 164 -10.39 -9.27 16.09
N ASN A 165 -9.21 -9.37 16.73
CA ASN A 165 -8.70 -10.57 17.41
C ASN A 165 -8.49 -11.80 16.49
N GLN A 166 -8.31 -11.60 15.19
CA GLN A 166 -8.00 -12.63 14.21
C GLN A 166 -6.48 -12.83 14.06
N VAL A 167 -5.81 -13.11 15.19
CA VAL A 167 -4.34 -13.18 15.27
C VAL A 167 -3.76 -14.28 14.39
N GLY A 168 -4.44 -15.44 14.29
CA GLY A 168 -4.03 -16.56 13.43
C GLY A 168 -3.93 -16.13 11.97
N LEU A 169 -4.98 -15.50 11.43
CA LEU A 169 -5.00 -15.06 10.04
C LEU A 169 -3.95 -13.96 9.73
N ALA A 170 -3.71 -13.04 10.68
CA ALA A 170 -2.64 -12.06 10.54
C ALA A 170 -1.25 -12.72 10.53
N ARG A 171 -1.04 -13.78 11.32
CA ARG A 171 0.16 -14.60 11.30
C ARG A 171 0.30 -15.35 9.97
N ASP A 172 -0.75 -16.01 9.51
CA ASP A 172 -0.78 -16.74 8.24
C ASP A 172 -0.38 -15.84 7.05
N MET A 173 -0.87 -14.60 7.01
CA MET A 173 -0.47 -13.62 6.00
C MET A 173 1.02 -13.23 6.13
N THR A 174 1.54 -13.13 7.34
CA THR A 174 2.97 -12.85 7.58
C THR A 174 3.82 -14.05 7.16
N ASP A 175 3.39 -15.27 7.45
CA ASP A 175 4.08 -16.49 7.08
C ASP A 175 4.07 -16.72 5.55
N ASN A 176 3.01 -16.30 4.85
CA ASN A 176 2.99 -16.26 3.38
C ASN A 176 4.06 -15.31 2.81
N PHE A 177 4.30 -14.15 3.42
CA PHE A 177 5.39 -13.26 2.98
C PHE A 177 6.77 -13.85 3.26
N ILE A 178 6.94 -14.58 4.38
CA ILE A 178 8.17 -15.32 4.65
C ILE A 178 8.38 -16.40 3.59
N TYR A 179 7.31 -17.09 3.17
CA TYR A 179 7.33 -18.03 2.05
C TYR A 179 7.75 -17.35 0.75
N GLU A 180 7.14 -16.22 0.35
CA GLU A 180 7.52 -15.48 -0.86
C GLU A 180 9.01 -15.06 -0.83
N ILE A 181 9.50 -14.54 0.29
CA ILE A 181 10.91 -14.16 0.44
C ILE A 181 11.83 -15.39 0.31
N SER A 182 11.44 -16.52 0.86
CA SER A 182 12.24 -17.74 0.81
C SER A 182 12.39 -18.29 -0.60
N HIS A 183 11.32 -18.22 -1.41
CA HIS A 183 11.29 -18.77 -2.76
C HIS A 183 11.60 -17.76 -3.86
N TYR A 184 11.17 -16.51 -3.69
CA TYR A 184 11.30 -15.45 -4.72
C TYR A 184 12.30 -14.35 -4.36
N GLY A 185 12.82 -14.34 -3.12
CA GLY A 185 13.80 -13.35 -2.65
C GLY A 185 13.21 -12.03 -2.18
N MET A 186 11.93 -11.81 -2.36
CA MET A 186 11.20 -10.57 -2.00
C MET A 186 9.72 -10.86 -1.71
N ILE A 187 9.04 -9.91 -1.10
CA ILE A 187 7.58 -9.85 -1.10
C ILE A 187 7.15 -9.33 -2.47
N LEU A 188 6.26 -10.06 -3.12
CA LEU A 188 5.76 -9.67 -4.43
C LEU A 188 4.72 -8.56 -4.34
N ASN A 189 4.53 -7.82 -5.44
CA ASN A 189 3.43 -6.85 -5.56
C ASN A 189 2.08 -7.52 -5.26
N ALA A 190 1.86 -8.73 -5.84
CA ALA A 190 0.83 -9.67 -5.42
C ALA A 190 1.21 -11.09 -5.90
N ASN A 191 0.56 -12.12 -5.39
CA ASN A 191 0.86 -13.52 -5.71
C ASN A 191 0.36 -13.94 -7.11
N ARG A 192 0.85 -13.24 -8.16
CA ARG A 192 0.66 -13.55 -9.59
C ARG A 192 2.00 -13.61 -10.32
N THR A 193 2.09 -14.46 -11.32
CA THR A 193 3.34 -14.69 -12.06
C THR A 193 3.88 -13.46 -12.78
N TYR A 194 3.04 -12.51 -13.17
CA TYR A 194 3.49 -11.26 -13.79
C TYR A 194 4.09 -10.25 -12.79
N PHE A 195 4.03 -10.54 -11.50
CA PHE A 195 4.67 -9.76 -10.44
C PHE A 195 5.99 -10.37 -9.91
N LEU A 196 6.49 -11.44 -10.51
CA LEU A 196 7.75 -12.08 -10.07
C LEU A 196 8.99 -11.18 -10.10
N THR A 197 8.88 -10.00 -10.72
CA THR A 197 9.96 -9.01 -10.81
C THR A 197 9.68 -7.73 -10.01
N ARG A 198 8.51 -7.63 -9.36
CA ARG A 198 8.04 -6.40 -8.72
C ARG A 198 7.66 -6.64 -7.26
N SER A 199 8.25 -5.84 -6.38
CA SER A 199 7.85 -5.77 -4.97
C SER A 199 6.81 -4.67 -4.71
N GLN A 200 6.57 -4.38 -3.44
CA GLN A 200 5.78 -3.25 -2.93
C GLN A 200 6.43 -2.66 -1.67
N PRO A 201 5.96 -1.49 -1.15
CA PRO A 201 6.53 -0.86 0.04
C PRO A 201 6.73 -1.83 1.22
N PRO A 202 7.93 -1.88 1.84
CA PRO A 202 8.32 -2.92 2.80
C PRO A 202 7.78 -2.67 4.21
N PHE A 203 6.72 -3.38 4.60
CA PHE A 203 6.13 -3.35 5.94
C PHE A 203 6.30 -4.66 6.73
N LEU A 204 7.20 -5.55 6.33
CA LEU A 204 7.34 -6.89 6.92
C LEU A 204 7.58 -6.86 8.44
N THR A 205 8.52 -6.05 8.91
CA THR A 205 8.88 -6.00 10.34
C THR A 205 7.75 -5.48 11.22
N GLU A 206 6.94 -4.55 10.71
CA GLU A 206 5.70 -4.09 11.36
C GLU A 206 4.70 -5.25 11.52
N MET A 207 4.51 -6.08 10.49
CA MET A 207 3.62 -7.25 10.56
C MET A 207 4.12 -8.26 11.57
N ILE A 208 5.42 -8.60 11.52
CA ILE A 208 6.06 -9.53 12.47
C ILE A 208 5.89 -9.05 13.91
N LEU A 209 6.19 -7.79 14.19
CA LEU A 209 6.04 -7.24 15.54
C LEU A 209 4.57 -7.19 15.98
N GLY A 210 3.65 -6.83 15.08
CA GLY A 210 2.22 -6.82 15.36
C GLY A 210 1.70 -8.20 15.79
N VAL A 211 2.10 -9.26 15.11
CA VAL A 211 1.79 -10.65 15.48
C VAL A 211 2.48 -11.04 16.79
N TYR A 212 3.78 -10.74 16.93
CA TYR A 212 4.53 -11.05 18.15
C TYR A 212 3.95 -10.37 19.39
N GLU A 213 3.52 -9.14 19.30
CA GLU A 213 2.91 -8.41 20.44
C GLU A 213 1.64 -9.08 20.95
N ARG A 214 0.94 -9.83 20.11
CA ARG A 214 -0.25 -10.59 20.48
C ARG A 214 0.04 -12.01 20.94
N THR A 215 1.02 -12.69 20.32
CA THR A 215 1.31 -14.10 20.58
C THR A 215 2.39 -14.32 21.63
N ARG A 216 3.36 -13.41 21.72
CA ARG A 216 4.59 -13.57 22.52
C ARG A 216 5.40 -14.81 22.16
N ASP A 217 5.20 -15.37 20.97
CA ASP A 217 5.89 -16.55 20.46
C ASP A 217 7.31 -16.19 20.01
N ARG A 218 8.28 -16.35 20.92
CA ARG A 218 9.70 -16.09 20.64
C ARG A 218 10.31 -17.08 19.64
N GLN A 219 9.81 -18.32 19.57
CA GLN A 219 10.33 -19.31 18.63
C GLN A 219 9.95 -18.90 17.21
N TRP A 220 8.69 -18.56 16.98
CA TRP A 220 8.24 -18.02 15.70
C TRP A 220 8.99 -16.73 15.33
N LEU A 221 9.16 -15.79 16.29
CA LEU A 221 9.92 -14.58 16.02
C LEU A 221 11.34 -14.85 15.52
N ARG A 222 12.03 -15.85 16.12
CA ARG A 222 13.37 -16.25 15.67
C ARG A 222 13.35 -16.87 14.28
N SER A 223 12.33 -17.62 13.91
CA SER A 223 12.21 -18.21 12.58
C SER A 223 12.02 -17.18 11.46
N THR A 224 11.60 -15.95 11.77
CA THR A 224 11.43 -14.87 10.78
C THR A 224 12.75 -14.15 10.40
N LEU A 225 13.81 -14.29 11.21
CA LEU A 225 15.05 -13.54 11.05
C LEU A 225 15.69 -13.70 9.66
N PRO A 226 15.84 -14.92 9.11
CA PRO A 226 16.43 -15.08 7.77
C PRO A 226 15.65 -14.36 6.67
N ALA A 227 14.32 -14.32 6.79
CA ALA A 227 13.48 -13.59 5.83
C ALA A 227 13.64 -12.07 5.95
N ILE A 228 13.76 -11.54 7.17
CA ILE A 228 14.05 -10.12 7.41
C ILE A 228 15.38 -9.74 6.75
N ASP A 229 16.45 -10.51 7.00
CA ASP A 229 17.78 -10.24 6.44
C ASP A 229 17.77 -10.29 4.91
N ARG A 230 17.13 -11.30 4.32
CA ARG A 230 17.03 -11.48 2.87
C ARG A 230 16.23 -10.35 2.21
N TYR A 231 15.10 -9.97 2.79
CA TYR A 231 14.25 -8.90 2.24
C TYR A 231 14.90 -7.52 2.42
N TYR A 232 15.62 -7.30 3.52
CA TYR A 232 16.43 -6.10 3.70
C TYR A 232 17.54 -6.02 2.64
N ALA A 233 18.24 -7.12 2.37
CA ALA A 233 19.25 -7.17 1.33
C ALA A 233 18.69 -6.86 -0.07
N PHE A 234 17.49 -7.33 -0.41
CA PHE A 234 16.81 -6.97 -1.67
C PHE A 234 16.70 -5.46 -1.85
N TRP A 235 16.24 -4.74 -0.82
CA TRP A 235 16.05 -3.29 -0.89
C TRP A 235 17.35 -2.47 -0.77
N THR A 236 18.41 -3.05 -0.24
CA THR A 236 19.67 -2.36 0.06
C THR A 236 20.85 -2.85 -0.78
N SER A 237 20.56 -3.53 -1.89
CA SER A 237 21.52 -3.91 -2.92
C SER A 237 21.15 -3.28 -4.27
N PRO A 238 22.10 -3.10 -5.22
CA PRO A 238 21.77 -2.71 -6.58
C PRO A 238 20.77 -3.68 -7.22
N PRO A 239 19.81 -3.20 -8.02
CA PRO A 239 19.65 -1.81 -8.50
C PRO A 239 18.83 -0.90 -7.57
N HIS A 240 18.27 -1.41 -6.45
CA HIS A 240 17.50 -0.61 -5.52
C HIS A 240 18.37 0.37 -4.74
N LEU A 241 19.56 -0.04 -4.29
CA LEU A 241 20.50 0.85 -3.62
C LEU A 241 21.10 1.84 -4.62
N VAL A 242 21.00 3.13 -4.31
CA VAL A 242 21.68 4.22 -5.00
C VAL A 242 22.96 4.54 -4.22
N GLU A 243 24.09 3.99 -4.64
CA GLU A 243 25.37 4.10 -3.90
C GLU A 243 25.78 5.54 -3.62
N ALA A 244 25.58 6.45 -4.60
CA ALA A 244 25.93 7.87 -4.47
C ALA A 244 25.21 8.57 -3.30
N THR A 245 24.03 8.09 -2.91
CA THR A 245 23.24 8.64 -1.79
C THR A 245 23.27 7.74 -0.56
N GLY A 246 23.51 6.43 -0.76
CA GLY A 246 23.32 5.38 0.24
C GLY A 246 21.87 5.23 0.69
N LEU A 247 20.91 5.73 -0.11
CA LEU A 247 19.49 5.55 0.01
C LEU A 247 18.99 4.61 -1.09
N SER A 248 17.74 4.15 -0.97
CA SER A 248 17.15 3.20 -1.92
C SER A 248 16.11 3.88 -2.81
N ARG A 249 15.87 3.29 -3.99
CA ARG A 249 14.84 3.68 -4.95
C ARG A 249 13.92 2.52 -5.26
N TYR A 250 12.76 2.80 -5.84
CA TYR A 250 11.92 1.80 -6.49
C TYR A 250 12.52 1.47 -7.87
N PHE A 251 12.63 0.19 -8.18
CA PHE A 251 13.21 -0.27 -9.45
C PHE A 251 12.76 -1.69 -9.77
N ASP A 252 11.58 -1.85 -10.40
CA ASP A 252 11.09 -3.16 -10.85
C ASP A 252 12.15 -3.85 -11.76
N LEU A 253 12.47 -5.11 -11.45
CA LEU A 253 13.51 -5.86 -12.15
C LEU A 253 13.10 -6.32 -13.55
N GLY A 254 11.81 -6.27 -13.90
CA GLY A 254 11.29 -6.66 -15.21
C GLY A 254 11.45 -5.58 -16.27
N ASP A 255 11.29 -5.96 -17.53
CA ASP A 255 11.43 -5.09 -18.70
C ASP A 255 10.13 -5.02 -19.50
N GLY A 256 10.04 -4.00 -20.37
CA GLY A 256 8.90 -3.77 -21.24
C GLY A 256 7.61 -3.38 -20.51
N PRO A 257 6.48 -3.34 -21.23
CA PRO A 257 5.19 -2.97 -20.64
C PRO A 257 4.73 -3.96 -19.58
N ALA A 258 4.04 -3.45 -18.53
CA ALA A 258 3.50 -4.28 -17.48
C ALA A 258 2.37 -5.18 -18.02
N PRO A 259 2.45 -6.53 -17.89
CA PRO A 259 1.48 -7.43 -18.51
C PRO A 259 0.04 -7.20 -18.06
N GLU A 260 -0.18 -6.90 -16.79
CA GLU A 260 -1.49 -6.59 -16.20
C GLU A 260 -2.11 -5.30 -16.74
N VAL A 261 -1.29 -4.40 -17.30
CA VAL A 261 -1.73 -3.13 -17.89
C VAL A 261 -2.06 -3.31 -19.37
N VAL A 262 -1.27 -4.12 -20.09
CA VAL A 262 -1.49 -4.40 -21.53
C VAL A 262 -2.80 -5.16 -21.74
N ALA A 263 -3.11 -6.11 -20.85
CA ALA A 263 -4.32 -6.92 -20.94
C ALA A 263 -5.55 -6.24 -20.31
N ALA A 264 -5.34 -5.19 -19.49
CA ALA A 264 -6.38 -4.52 -18.75
C ALA A 264 -7.19 -3.52 -19.61
N GLU A 265 -8.09 -2.84 -18.97
CA GLU A 265 -9.13 -1.95 -19.44
C GLU A 265 -8.77 -1.09 -20.65
N ARG A 266 -9.61 -1.19 -21.68
CA ARG A 266 -9.74 -0.17 -22.70
C ARG A 266 -10.81 0.82 -22.27
N ASP A 267 -10.58 2.10 -22.50
CA ASP A 267 -11.60 3.13 -22.26
C ASP A 267 -12.74 3.06 -23.31
N ALA A 268 -13.70 3.98 -23.21
CA ALA A 268 -14.83 4.04 -24.13
C ALA A 268 -14.43 4.27 -25.60
N GLN A 269 -13.21 4.79 -25.83
CA GLN A 269 -12.61 4.98 -27.16
C GLN A 269 -11.78 3.77 -27.61
N GLY A 270 -11.67 2.74 -26.78
CA GLY A 270 -10.87 1.54 -27.06
C GLY A 270 -9.36 1.70 -26.79
N LEU A 271 -8.95 2.81 -26.19
CA LEU A 271 -7.55 3.12 -25.90
C LEU A 271 -7.07 2.42 -24.63
N THR A 272 -5.86 1.88 -24.69
CA THR A 272 -5.15 1.35 -23.51
C THR A 272 -4.54 2.50 -22.69
N HIS A 273 -4.06 2.18 -21.49
CA HIS A 273 -3.29 3.12 -20.67
C HIS A 273 -2.10 3.71 -21.47
N TYR A 274 -1.33 2.87 -22.15
CA TYR A 274 -0.17 3.33 -22.91
C TYR A 274 -0.52 4.15 -24.16
N ASP A 275 -1.68 3.91 -24.78
CA ASP A 275 -2.20 4.78 -25.85
C ASP A 275 -2.47 6.19 -25.33
N ARG A 276 -3.13 6.32 -24.17
CA ARG A 276 -3.41 7.61 -23.53
C ARG A 276 -2.13 8.33 -23.09
N VAL A 277 -1.10 7.60 -22.64
CA VAL A 277 0.21 8.18 -22.32
C VAL A 277 0.85 8.78 -23.60
N ARG A 278 0.84 8.06 -24.71
CA ARG A 278 1.37 8.58 -26.00
C ARG A 278 0.60 9.82 -26.46
N GLU A 279 -0.72 9.79 -26.38
CA GLU A 279 -1.56 10.96 -26.68
C GLU A 279 -1.21 12.16 -25.81
N TYR A 280 -1.01 11.92 -24.51
CA TYR A 280 -0.60 12.98 -23.58
C TYR A 280 0.74 13.60 -23.99
N PHE A 281 1.76 12.80 -24.26
CA PHE A 281 3.08 13.31 -24.67
C PHE A 281 3.09 13.99 -26.03
N ARG A 282 2.16 13.65 -26.93
CA ARG A 282 1.96 14.37 -28.18
C ARG A 282 1.34 15.75 -27.98
N ALA A 283 0.40 15.85 -27.05
CA ALA A 283 -0.44 17.04 -26.84
C ALA A 283 0.13 18.03 -25.82
N HIS A 284 1.09 17.63 -24.99
CA HIS A 284 1.57 18.46 -23.87
C HIS A 284 3.09 18.57 -23.86
N ASP A 285 3.58 19.75 -23.48
CA ASP A 285 4.95 19.91 -23.05
C ASP A 285 5.07 19.50 -21.58
N VAL A 286 6.14 18.77 -21.25
CA VAL A 286 6.44 18.27 -19.91
C VAL A 286 7.73 18.93 -19.43
N PRO A 287 7.64 19.90 -18.51
CA PRO A 287 8.84 20.57 -17.98
C PRO A 287 9.49 19.78 -16.84
N ASP A 288 8.86 18.71 -16.36
CA ASP A 288 9.28 17.98 -15.17
C ASP A 288 10.52 17.10 -15.41
N TYR A 289 10.69 16.60 -16.64
CA TYR A 289 11.79 15.76 -17.08
C TYR A 289 11.95 15.81 -18.61
N ASP A 290 13.09 15.32 -19.12
CA ASP A 290 13.32 15.22 -20.56
C ASP A 290 12.48 14.09 -21.17
N VAL A 291 11.38 14.46 -21.80
CA VAL A 291 10.44 13.53 -22.45
C VAL A 291 11.11 12.67 -23.50
N SER A 292 12.18 13.15 -24.18
CA SER A 292 12.84 12.39 -25.24
C SER A 292 13.47 11.08 -24.76
N GLN A 293 13.75 10.95 -23.47
CA GLN A 293 14.20 9.71 -22.85
C GLN A 293 13.08 8.67 -22.72
N PHE A 294 11.83 9.11 -22.61
CA PHE A 294 10.66 8.27 -22.33
C PHE A 294 9.75 8.05 -23.53
N TYR A 295 9.80 8.95 -24.53
CA TYR A 295 8.92 8.91 -25.69
C TYR A 295 9.61 9.42 -26.96
N ASP A 296 9.67 8.54 -27.96
CA ASP A 296 10.11 8.88 -29.32
C ASP A 296 8.95 9.50 -30.11
N ARG A 297 8.98 10.82 -30.30
CA ARG A 297 7.94 11.55 -31.02
C ARG A 297 7.86 11.19 -32.49
N LEU A 298 8.97 10.79 -33.14
CA LEU A 298 9.00 10.44 -34.56
C LEU A 298 8.39 9.07 -34.83
N ALA A 299 8.72 8.10 -33.96
CA ALA A 299 8.19 6.75 -34.03
C ALA A 299 6.84 6.57 -33.33
N ASP A 300 6.33 7.59 -32.64
CA ASP A 300 5.16 7.53 -31.76
C ASP A 300 5.22 6.33 -30.79
N ARG A 301 6.36 6.16 -30.12
CA ARG A 301 6.64 4.98 -29.31
C ARG A 301 7.21 5.35 -27.94
N LEU A 302 6.70 4.68 -26.90
CA LEU A 302 7.29 4.73 -25.56
C LEU A 302 8.61 3.94 -25.55
N SER A 303 9.61 4.46 -24.85
CA SER A 303 10.92 3.83 -24.71
C SER A 303 10.91 2.73 -23.64
N ASP A 304 11.95 1.89 -23.63
CA ASP A 304 12.16 0.92 -22.55
C ASP A 304 12.33 1.61 -21.18
N LEU A 305 12.90 2.81 -21.17
CA LEU A 305 13.06 3.60 -19.95
C LEU A 305 11.70 4.06 -19.40
N PHE A 306 10.74 4.40 -20.27
CA PHE A 306 9.36 4.69 -19.86
C PHE A 306 8.75 3.49 -19.15
N TYR A 307 8.84 2.30 -19.76
CA TYR A 307 8.29 1.09 -19.17
C TYR A 307 8.96 0.75 -17.82
N LYS A 308 10.27 0.97 -17.70
CA LYS A 308 10.99 0.82 -16.43
C LYS A 308 10.45 1.78 -15.37
N GLY A 309 10.23 3.03 -15.74
CA GLY A 309 9.62 4.03 -14.85
C GLY A 309 8.18 3.69 -14.45
N ASP A 310 7.32 3.32 -15.40
CA ASP A 310 5.94 2.91 -15.15
C ASP A 310 5.87 1.69 -14.21
N ARG A 311 6.70 0.67 -14.44
CA ARG A 311 6.79 -0.51 -13.57
C ARG A 311 7.28 -0.16 -12.16
N SER A 312 8.28 0.72 -12.05
CA SER A 312 8.84 1.17 -10.76
C SER A 312 7.86 2.08 -10.00
N MET A 313 7.06 2.88 -10.70
CA MET A 313 5.96 3.63 -10.11
C MET A 313 4.93 2.69 -9.48
N ARG A 314 4.58 1.58 -10.16
CA ARG A 314 3.67 0.54 -9.61
C ARG A 314 4.29 -0.20 -8.42
N GLU A 315 5.61 -0.42 -8.40
CA GLU A 315 6.32 -0.96 -7.24
C GLU A 315 6.17 -0.05 -6.01
N SER A 316 6.05 1.26 -6.23
CA SER A 316 5.86 2.21 -5.14
C SER A 316 4.48 2.15 -4.48
N GLY A 317 3.49 1.52 -5.12
CA GLY A 317 2.10 1.48 -4.69
C GLY A 317 1.31 2.78 -4.95
N PHE A 318 1.95 3.84 -5.49
CA PHE A 318 1.31 5.14 -5.79
C PHE A 318 1.01 5.28 -7.29
N ASP A 319 0.30 4.32 -7.87
CA ASP A 319 0.10 4.15 -9.29
C ASP A 319 -1.33 4.52 -9.78
N PRO A 320 -1.47 5.48 -10.72
CA PRO A 320 -0.48 6.49 -11.11
C PRO A 320 -0.57 7.77 -10.25
N SER A 321 0.51 8.50 -10.23
CA SER A 321 0.59 9.85 -9.67
C SER A 321 1.46 10.76 -10.56
N ASN A 322 1.43 12.09 -10.32
CA ASN A 322 2.38 13.02 -10.94
C ASN A 322 3.56 13.37 -10.02
N ARG A 323 3.75 12.59 -8.97
CA ARG A 323 4.77 12.84 -7.94
C ARG A 323 6.18 13.01 -8.52
N PHE A 324 6.50 12.26 -9.57
CA PHE A 324 7.79 12.33 -10.29
C PHE A 324 7.60 12.81 -11.73
N GLY A 325 6.75 13.82 -11.94
CA GLY A 325 6.29 14.27 -13.24
C GLY A 325 5.14 13.42 -13.78
N PRO A 326 4.59 13.76 -14.95
CA PRO A 326 3.50 13.03 -15.55
C PRO A 326 3.76 11.52 -15.59
N PHE A 327 2.76 10.74 -15.14
CA PHE A 327 2.82 9.28 -14.97
C PHE A 327 3.91 8.79 -14.02
N SER A 328 4.58 9.67 -13.28
CA SER A 328 5.74 9.36 -12.44
C SER A 328 6.83 8.56 -13.18
N ALA A 329 6.98 8.76 -14.49
CA ALA A 329 7.94 8.00 -15.31
C ALA A 329 9.39 8.18 -14.87
N ASP A 330 9.71 9.34 -14.27
CA ASP A 330 11.06 9.67 -13.80
C ASP A 330 11.42 9.10 -12.41
N ILE A 331 10.52 8.32 -11.78
CA ILE A 331 10.72 7.75 -10.41
C ILE A 331 12.05 7.02 -10.25
N ILE A 332 12.55 6.41 -11.31
CA ILE A 332 13.81 5.63 -11.32
C ILE A 332 15.05 6.46 -10.98
N HIS A 333 14.98 7.78 -11.10
CA HIS A 333 16.06 8.70 -10.76
C HIS A 333 15.89 9.34 -9.36
N TYR A 334 14.95 8.83 -8.55
CA TYR A 334 14.68 9.39 -7.23
C TYR A 334 14.93 8.39 -6.09
N THR A 335 15.39 8.92 -4.96
CA THR A 335 15.32 8.26 -3.65
C THR A 335 14.12 8.79 -2.89
N PRO A 336 12.98 8.02 -2.89
CA PRO A 336 11.71 8.52 -2.34
C PRO A 336 11.70 8.56 -0.82
N VAL A 337 10.97 9.53 -0.26
CA VAL A 337 10.76 9.68 1.20
C VAL A 337 10.17 8.41 1.78
N CYS A 338 9.06 7.90 1.21
CA CYS A 338 8.34 6.74 1.77
C CYS A 338 9.22 5.50 1.88
N LEU A 339 9.92 5.10 0.80
CA LEU A 339 10.76 3.90 0.82
C LEU A 339 11.88 4.00 1.86
N ASN A 340 12.57 5.15 1.88
CA ASN A 340 13.71 5.31 2.78
C ASN A 340 13.31 5.43 4.25
N VAL A 341 12.12 5.95 4.53
CA VAL A 341 11.56 5.95 5.88
C VAL A 341 11.06 4.56 6.28
N LEU A 342 10.49 3.78 5.37
CA LEU A 342 10.12 2.39 5.64
C LEU A 342 11.36 1.52 5.91
N LEU A 343 12.45 1.72 5.18
CA LEU A 343 13.70 1.03 5.45
C LEU A 343 14.33 1.46 6.77
N TYR A 344 14.28 2.75 7.13
CA TYR A 344 14.66 3.20 8.47
C TYR A 344 13.84 2.49 9.54
N ARG A 345 12.53 2.40 9.33
CA ARG A 345 11.63 1.71 10.27
C ARG A 345 11.96 0.22 10.37
N MET A 346 12.22 -0.43 9.24
CA MET A 346 12.67 -1.83 9.19
C MET A 346 13.99 -2.04 9.94
N GLU A 347 14.92 -1.09 9.85
CA GLU A 347 16.19 -1.13 10.55
C GLU A 347 16.02 -0.95 12.07
N ASP A 348 15.19 -0.01 12.52
CA ASP A 348 14.88 0.21 13.94
C ASP A 348 14.16 -1.00 14.55
N GLU A 349 13.16 -1.53 13.85
CA GLU A 349 12.41 -2.72 14.27
C GLU A 349 13.23 -4.00 14.20
N GLY A 350 14.09 -4.13 13.18
CA GLY A 350 15.07 -5.22 13.08
C GLY A 350 15.98 -5.25 14.31
N SER A 351 16.46 -4.07 14.75
CA SER A 351 17.20 -3.97 16.03
C SER A 351 16.39 -4.50 17.21
N ARG A 352 15.12 -4.12 17.33
CA ARG A 352 14.22 -4.59 18.40
C ARG A 352 13.97 -6.10 18.32
N ILE A 353 13.72 -6.62 17.12
CA ILE A 353 13.48 -8.06 16.89
C ILE A 353 14.70 -8.88 17.29
N HIS A 354 15.90 -8.48 16.83
CA HIS A 354 17.15 -9.17 17.19
C HIS A 354 17.43 -9.12 18.69
N ALA A 355 17.16 -8.00 19.37
CA ALA A 355 17.28 -7.90 20.82
C ALA A 355 16.35 -8.87 21.55
N ILE A 356 15.06 -8.97 21.13
CA ILE A 356 14.10 -9.93 21.69
C ILE A 356 14.54 -11.37 21.42
N ALA A 357 15.12 -11.64 20.24
CA ALA A 357 15.64 -12.96 19.86
C ALA A 357 16.90 -13.37 20.62
N GLY A 358 17.57 -12.43 21.30
CA GLY A 358 18.76 -12.68 22.13
C GLY A 358 20.10 -12.36 21.42
N SER A 359 20.09 -11.65 20.29
CA SER A 359 21.29 -11.30 19.49
C SER A 359 21.66 -9.84 19.68
N ALA A 360 22.27 -9.48 20.81
CA ALA A 360 22.57 -8.08 21.17
C ALA A 360 23.54 -7.38 20.19
N SER A 361 24.56 -8.09 19.66
CA SER A 361 25.50 -7.55 18.66
C SER A 361 24.77 -7.16 17.38
N THR A 362 23.97 -8.10 16.82
CA THR A 362 23.19 -7.87 15.61
C THR A 362 22.17 -6.74 15.81
N ALA A 363 21.51 -6.69 16.99
CA ALA A 363 20.62 -5.59 17.34
C ALA A 363 21.34 -4.22 17.28
N SER A 364 22.58 -4.15 17.77
CA SER A 364 23.40 -2.92 17.71
C SER A 364 23.77 -2.54 16.28
N GLU A 365 24.08 -3.52 15.43
CA GLU A 365 24.36 -3.28 14.00
C GLU A 365 23.15 -2.72 13.26
N TRP A 366 21.96 -3.29 13.48
CA TRP A 366 20.72 -2.80 12.90
C TRP A 366 20.39 -1.38 13.36
N ARG A 367 20.60 -1.07 14.64
CA ARG A 367 20.45 0.29 15.17
C ARG A 367 21.40 1.27 14.50
N ALA A 368 22.65 0.87 14.27
CA ALA A 368 23.62 1.71 13.57
C ALA A 368 23.24 1.94 12.09
N ARG A 369 22.59 0.95 11.43
CA ARG A 369 22.02 1.13 10.08
C ARG A 369 20.90 2.17 10.10
N ALA A 370 19.96 2.05 11.04
CA ALA A 370 18.85 3.01 11.21
C ALA A 370 19.38 4.44 11.41
N GLU A 371 20.36 4.64 12.27
CA GLU A 371 20.92 5.98 12.52
C GLU A 371 21.61 6.55 11.27
N ARG A 372 22.39 5.76 10.53
CA ARG A 372 22.99 6.21 9.27
C ARG A 372 21.95 6.60 8.23
N ARG A 373 20.86 5.83 8.10
CA ARG A 373 19.76 6.13 7.17
C ARG A 373 19.04 7.40 7.59
N ARG A 374 18.74 7.57 8.88
CA ARG A 374 18.13 8.78 9.43
C ARG A 374 18.93 10.04 9.06
N GLN A 375 20.25 10.00 9.25
CA GLN A 375 21.14 11.12 8.88
C GLN A 375 21.08 11.44 7.38
N ARG A 376 20.97 10.43 6.51
CA ARG A 376 20.83 10.63 5.07
C ARG A 376 19.44 11.17 4.69
N ILE A 377 18.39 10.71 5.34
CA ILE A 377 17.03 11.27 5.21
C ILE A 377 17.05 12.76 5.57
N ASP A 378 17.66 13.12 6.70
CA ASP A 378 17.76 14.52 7.13
C ASP A 378 18.55 15.39 6.14
N SER A 379 19.67 14.89 5.64
CA SER A 379 20.55 15.68 4.75
C SER A 379 19.99 15.83 3.34
N LEU A 380 19.36 14.77 2.79
CA LEU A 380 18.96 14.75 1.39
C LEU A 380 17.46 15.05 1.19
N LEU A 381 16.59 14.58 2.08
CA LEU A 381 15.15 14.65 1.87
C LEU A 381 14.45 15.81 2.63
N TRP A 382 15.01 16.26 3.76
CA TRP A 382 14.44 17.38 4.53
C TRP A 382 14.74 18.73 3.89
N ASP A 383 13.70 19.52 3.61
CA ASP A 383 13.80 20.91 3.16
C ASP A 383 13.48 21.87 4.31
N PRO A 384 14.50 22.51 4.93
CA PRO A 384 14.28 23.43 6.03
C PRO A 384 13.58 24.72 5.61
N GLY A 385 13.60 25.11 4.33
CA GLY A 385 12.86 26.27 3.81
C GLY A 385 11.36 26.02 3.76
N ALA A 386 10.95 24.86 3.24
CA ALA A 386 9.56 24.46 3.14
C ALA A 386 8.99 23.88 4.45
N GLY A 387 9.82 23.31 5.31
CA GLY A 387 9.38 22.58 6.50
C GLY A 387 8.72 21.25 6.15
N LEU A 388 9.14 20.61 5.08
CA LEU A 388 8.60 19.35 4.54
C LEU A 388 9.72 18.44 4.07
N TYR A 389 9.43 17.14 3.96
CA TYR A 389 10.29 16.16 3.31
C TYR A 389 9.88 16.01 1.85
N PHE A 390 10.89 16.00 0.96
CA PHE A 390 10.72 15.84 -0.48
C PHE A 390 11.60 14.73 -1.02
N ASP A 391 11.18 14.14 -2.12
CA ASP A 391 11.94 13.15 -2.85
C ASP A 391 13.18 13.79 -3.48
N TYR A 392 14.30 13.07 -3.48
CA TYR A 392 15.57 13.57 -3.97
C TYR A 392 15.95 12.89 -5.28
N ASN A 393 16.12 13.70 -6.34
CA ASN A 393 16.64 13.25 -7.61
C ASN A 393 18.18 13.20 -7.49
N PHE A 394 18.75 11.99 -7.63
CA PHE A 394 20.19 11.79 -7.45
C PHE A 394 21.00 12.13 -8.69
N GLU A 395 20.40 12.22 -9.88
CA GLU A 395 21.05 12.68 -11.11
C GLU A 395 21.24 14.21 -11.07
N THR A 396 20.15 14.94 -10.85
CA THR A 396 20.18 16.41 -10.78
C THR A 396 20.67 16.94 -9.43
N ARG A 397 20.76 16.09 -8.41
CA ARG A 397 21.10 16.42 -7.02
C ARG A 397 20.18 17.46 -6.39
N GLN A 398 18.88 17.39 -6.72
CA GLN A 398 17.88 18.34 -6.26
C GLN A 398 16.69 17.64 -5.60
N ARG A 399 16.04 18.32 -4.67
CA ARG A 399 14.74 17.91 -4.12
C ARG A 399 13.64 18.30 -5.07
N ARG A 400 12.73 17.36 -5.36
CA ARG A 400 11.52 17.67 -6.10
C ARG A 400 10.46 18.22 -5.16
N ARG A 401 10.19 19.51 -5.26
CA ARG A 401 9.18 20.19 -4.42
C ARG A 401 7.75 19.87 -4.87
N TYR A 402 7.38 18.60 -4.78
CA TYR A 402 6.02 18.14 -4.98
C TYR A 402 5.44 17.75 -3.62
N GLU A 403 4.51 18.55 -3.09
CA GLU A 403 3.93 18.36 -1.76
C GLU A 403 3.03 17.12 -1.76
N PHE A 404 3.52 16.03 -1.19
CA PHE A 404 2.87 14.71 -1.15
C PHE A 404 2.79 14.19 0.28
N ALA A 405 1.73 13.46 0.62
CA ALA A 405 1.44 13.02 2.00
C ALA A 405 2.51 12.08 2.59
N THR A 406 3.45 11.60 1.79
CA THR A 406 4.62 10.85 2.30
C THR A 406 5.54 11.70 3.19
N THR A 407 5.38 13.03 3.21
CA THR A 407 6.05 13.91 4.18
C THR A 407 5.67 13.59 5.64
N PHE A 408 4.56 12.87 5.90
CA PHE A 408 4.17 12.41 7.24
C PHE A 408 4.82 11.08 7.66
N TYR A 409 5.44 10.35 6.74
CA TYR A 409 6.11 9.07 7.05
C TYR A 409 7.23 9.21 8.09
N PRO A 410 8.13 10.24 8.03
CA PRO A 410 9.15 10.43 9.07
C PRO A 410 8.57 10.65 10.46
N LEU A 411 7.40 11.27 10.59
CA LEU A 411 6.70 11.39 11.86
C LEU A 411 6.19 10.03 12.33
N TRP A 412 5.55 9.28 11.43
CA TRP A 412 5.04 7.94 11.74
C TRP A 412 6.14 6.99 12.19
N ALA A 413 7.27 6.98 11.50
CA ALA A 413 8.40 6.11 11.82
C ALA A 413 9.20 6.56 13.06
N GLY A 414 9.06 7.82 13.50
CA GLY A 414 9.87 8.40 14.56
C GLY A 414 11.26 8.86 14.09
N ALA A 415 11.45 9.05 12.78
CA ALA A 415 12.71 9.51 12.19
C ALA A 415 12.90 11.04 12.30
N ALA A 416 11.82 11.81 12.40
CA ALA A 416 11.87 13.27 12.49
C ALA A 416 12.34 13.74 13.87
N THR A 417 13.02 14.87 13.93
CA THR A 417 13.22 15.60 15.18
C THR A 417 11.93 16.29 15.62
N ALA A 418 11.83 16.68 16.89
CA ALA A 418 10.67 17.43 17.38
C ALA A 418 10.45 18.76 16.63
N ASP A 419 11.52 19.41 16.17
CA ASP A 419 11.44 20.62 15.36
C ASP A 419 10.90 20.35 13.96
N GLN A 420 11.42 19.33 13.29
CA GLN A 420 10.92 18.90 11.98
C GLN A 420 9.44 18.52 12.06
N ALA A 421 9.04 17.78 13.09
CA ALA A 421 7.64 17.41 13.31
C ALA A 421 6.73 18.65 13.46
N ARG A 422 7.13 19.65 14.28
CA ARG A 422 6.38 20.93 14.39
C ARG A 422 6.20 21.62 13.05
N ARG A 423 7.25 21.64 12.23
CA ARG A 423 7.23 22.30 10.91
C ARG A 423 6.39 21.54 9.89
N VAL A 424 6.43 20.21 9.87
CA VAL A 424 5.53 19.38 9.04
C VAL A 424 4.07 19.64 9.46
N VAL A 425 3.80 19.67 10.77
CA VAL A 425 2.43 19.91 11.27
C VAL A 425 1.94 21.32 10.94
N ALA A 426 2.81 22.32 10.93
CA ALA A 426 2.46 23.67 10.46
C ALA A 426 2.01 23.70 8.98
N ASN A 427 2.43 22.72 8.18
CA ASN A 427 1.99 22.55 6.79
C ASN A 427 0.73 21.65 6.66
N LEU A 428 0.23 21.02 7.73
CA LEU A 428 -0.94 20.16 7.69
C LEU A 428 -2.17 20.81 7.01
N PRO A 429 -2.47 22.11 7.21
CA PRO A 429 -3.62 22.77 6.56
C PRO A 429 -3.60 22.69 5.03
N LYS A 430 -2.44 22.56 4.38
CA LYS A 430 -2.34 22.39 2.92
C LYS A 430 -2.90 21.05 2.45
N PHE A 431 -2.77 20.01 3.28
CA PHE A 431 -3.20 18.65 2.99
C PHE A 431 -4.58 18.32 3.55
N GLU A 432 -5.11 19.16 4.44
CA GLU A 432 -6.35 18.86 5.13
C GLU A 432 -7.57 19.28 4.33
N ALA A 433 -8.50 18.35 4.13
CA ALA A 433 -9.77 18.56 3.43
C ALA A 433 -10.96 18.23 4.36
N PRO A 434 -12.22 18.52 3.97
CA PRO A 434 -13.39 18.16 4.77
C PRO A 434 -13.52 16.67 5.12
N GLY A 435 -13.07 15.77 4.24
CA GLY A 435 -13.14 14.32 4.43
C GLY A 435 -11.86 13.67 4.97
N GLY A 436 -10.80 14.43 5.27
CA GLY A 436 -9.54 13.90 5.76
C GLY A 436 -8.32 14.48 5.04
N LEU A 437 -7.26 13.69 4.92
CA LEU A 437 -5.99 14.07 4.29
C LEU A 437 -6.04 13.86 2.77
N LEU A 438 -5.62 14.85 2.01
CA LEU A 438 -5.31 14.74 0.58
C LEU A 438 -4.02 13.94 0.37
N THR A 439 -3.94 13.20 -0.72
CA THR A 439 -2.72 12.49 -1.12
C THR A 439 -1.60 13.45 -1.50
N SER A 440 -1.94 14.53 -2.20
CA SER A 440 -1.04 15.64 -2.55
C SER A 440 -1.79 16.96 -2.55
N THR A 441 -1.05 18.07 -2.66
CA THR A 441 -1.67 19.40 -2.86
C THR A 441 -2.00 19.69 -4.32
N ALA A 442 -1.46 18.88 -5.25
CA ALA A 442 -1.64 19.05 -6.70
C ALA A 442 -2.88 18.31 -7.21
N THR A 443 -3.54 18.89 -8.19
CA THR A 443 -4.68 18.28 -8.91
C THR A 443 -4.25 17.96 -10.34
N SER A 444 -3.77 16.75 -10.57
CA SER A 444 -3.23 16.31 -11.86
C SER A 444 -4.23 15.50 -12.71
N GLY A 445 -5.30 15.02 -12.09
CA GLY A 445 -6.20 14.02 -12.68
C GLY A 445 -5.73 12.58 -12.47
N SER A 446 -4.62 12.35 -11.75
CA SER A 446 -4.17 11.02 -11.33
C SER A 446 -4.83 10.60 -10.03
N GLN A 447 -5.07 9.29 -9.87
CA GLN A 447 -5.79 8.78 -8.68
C GLN A 447 -5.02 8.92 -7.36
N TRP A 448 -3.70 9.07 -7.40
CA TRP A 448 -2.87 9.33 -6.22
C TRP A 448 -2.48 10.80 -6.09
N ASP A 449 -3.36 11.71 -6.52
CA ASP A 449 -3.27 13.15 -6.29
C ASP A 449 -4.59 13.71 -5.75
N ALA A 450 -4.64 15.02 -5.44
CA ALA A 450 -5.88 15.65 -5.03
C ALA A 450 -6.93 15.55 -6.17
N PRO A 451 -8.20 15.35 -5.85
CA PRO A 451 -8.85 15.52 -4.55
C PRO A 451 -8.92 14.23 -3.70
N TYR A 452 -8.23 13.17 -4.12
CA TYR A 452 -8.39 11.85 -3.52
C TYR A 452 -7.58 11.69 -2.24
N GLY A 453 -8.17 10.96 -1.29
CA GLY A 453 -7.55 10.54 -0.04
C GLY A 453 -7.70 9.03 0.15
N TRP A 454 -6.63 8.40 0.60
CA TRP A 454 -6.47 6.96 0.72
C TRP A 454 -6.27 6.57 2.17
N ALA A 455 -6.96 5.53 2.61
CA ALA A 455 -6.96 5.08 4.00
C ALA A 455 -5.56 4.85 4.61
N PRO A 456 -4.58 4.24 3.89
CA PRO A 456 -3.20 4.11 4.36
C PRO A 456 -2.56 5.42 4.78
N LEU A 457 -2.71 6.47 3.98
CA LEU A 457 -2.11 7.78 4.25
C LEU A 457 -2.79 8.49 5.42
N GLN A 458 -4.11 8.33 5.59
CA GLN A 458 -4.83 8.83 6.76
C GLN A 458 -4.25 8.23 8.05
N LEU A 459 -4.08 6.91 8.05
CA LEU A 459 -3.59 6.17 9.22
C LEU A 459 -2.15 6.57 9.57
N ILE A 460 -1.26 6.60 8.59
CA ILE A 460 0.15 6.99 8.78
C ILE A 460 0.26 8.43 9.31
N ALA A 461 -0.48 9.36 8.73
CA ALA A 461 -0.45 10.74 9.19
C ALA A 461 -0.98 10.88 10.62
N VAL A 462 -2.13 10.28 10.92
CA VAL A 462 -2.73 10.33 12.27
C VAL A 462 -1.79 9.71 13.33
N GLU A 463 -1.17 8.59 13.03
CA GLU A 463 -0.22 7.96 13.97
C GLU A 463 1.06 8.79 14.12
N GLY A 464 1.56 9.36 13.03
CA GLY A 464 2.70 10.27 13.07
C GLY A 464 2.43 11.49 13.94
N LEU A 465 1.28 12.14 13.79
CA LEU A 465 0.84 13.25 14.64
C LEU A 465 0.79 12.85 16.12
N ARG A 466 0.19 11.70 16.44
CA ARG A 466 0.10 11.19 17.82
C ARG A 466 1.47 10.92 18.44
N ARG A 467 2.38 10.34 17.68
CA ARG A 467 3.75 10.03 18.15
C ARG A 467 4.48 11.26 18.65
N TYR A 468 4.23 12.43 18.08
CA TYR A 468 4.85 13.70 18.47
C TYR A 468 3.94 14.58 19.36
N GLY A 469 2.85 14.02 19.90
CA GLY A 469 1.97 14.72 20.85
C GLY A 469 0.93 15.65 20.23
N PHE A 470 0.81 15.72 18.90
CA PHE A 470 -0.20 16.52 18.19
C PHE A 470 -1.57 15.82 18.19
N ASN A 471 -2.04 15.45 19.39
CA ASN A 471 -3.24 14.63 19.57
C ASN A 471 -4.52 15.31 19.08
N THR A 472 -4.65 16.62 19.24
CA THR A 472 -5.80 17.40 18.75
C THR A 472 -5.93 17.34 17.24
N ASP A 473 -4.81 17.53 16.53
CA ASP A 473 -4.75 17.45 15.07
C ASP A 473 -5.02 16.03 14.57
N ALA A 474 -4.41 15.04 15.23
CA ALA A 474 -4.64 13.62 14.95
C ALA A 474 -6.11 13.22 15.12
N ASP A 475 -6.76 13.64 16.22
CA ASP A 475 -8.18 13.36 16.46
C ASP A 475 -9.09 14.06 15.46
N ARG A 476 -8.77 15.31 15.09
CA ARG A 476 -9.51 16.06 14.08
C ARG A 476 -9.45 15.37 12.73
N LEU A 477 -8.26 14.97 12.29
CA LEU A 477 -8.08 14.28 11.01
C LEU A 477 -8.76 12.91 11.00
N ALA A 478 -8.59 12.12 12.06
CA ALA A 478 -9.24 10.82 12.22
C ALA A 478 -10.78 10.94 12.19
N ARG A 479 -11.36 11.96 12.87
CA ARG A 479 -12.80 12.19 12.86
C ARG A 479 -13.34 12.53 11.47
N LYS A 480 -12.61 13.36 10.71
CA LYS A 480 -13.01 13.72 9.34
C LYS A 480 -13.12 12.49 8.47
N PHE A 481 -12.07 11.64 8.46
CA PHE A 481 -12.06 10.45 7.61
C PHE A 481 -13.06 9.40 8.07
N VAL A 482 -13.15 9.10 9.37
CA VAL A 482 -14.14 8.16 9.90
C VAL A 482 -15.57 8.63 9.61
N SER A 483 -15.87 9.92 9.78
CA SER A 483 -17.20 10.46 9.47
C SER A 483 -17.52 10.33 7.98
N LEU A 484 -16.55 10.59 7.09
CA LEU A 484 -16.72 10.40 5.66
C LEU A 484 -17.10 8.94 5.35
N VAL A 485 -16.32 7.97 5.86
CA VAL A 485 -16.56 6.55 5.58
C VAL A 485 -17.90 6.07 6.16
N VAL A 486 -18.28 6.52 7.36
CA VAL A 486 -19.56 6.14 7.97
C VAL A 486 -20.75 6.77 7.24
N ASP A 487 -20.65 8.04 6.83
CA ASP A 487 -21.71 8.73 6.07
C ASP A 487 -21.91 8.07 4.70
N ASP A 488 -20.84 7.71 4.02
CA ASP A 488 -20.87 7.04 2.72
C ASP A 488 -21.40 5.59 2.86
N PHE A 489 -21.00 4.87 3.91
CA PHE A 489 -21.52 3.54 4.23
C PHE A 489 -23.03 3.53 4.48
N ASP A 490 -23.57 4.52 5.20
CA ASP A 490 -25.02 4.61 5.44
C ASP A 490 -25.79 4.86 4.14
N ALA A 491 -25.17 5.56 3.18
CA ALA A 491 -25.78 5.84 1.88
C ALA A 491 -25.72 4.63 0.90
N HIS A 492 -24.63 3.85 0.94
CA HIS A 492 -24.33 2.85 -0.09
C HIS A 492 -24.22 1.42 0.43
N GLY A 493 -24.16 1.20 1.76
CA GLY A 493 -24.09 -0.14 2.38
C GLY A 493 -22.73 -0.83 2.23
N THR A 494 -21.69 -0.13 1.75
CA THR A 494 -20.36 -0.69 1.52
C THR A 494 -19.27 0.30 1.85
N ILE A 495 -18.05 -0.21 2.06
CA ILE A 495 -16.82 0.59 2.23
C ILE A 495 -15.98 0.42 0.96
N VAL A 496 -15.42 1.51 0.45
CA VAL A 496 -14.68 1.52 -0.80
C VAL A 496 -13.19 1.78 -0.61
N GLU A 497 -12.44 1.63 -1.70
CA GLU A 497 -10.98 1.71 -1.75
C GLU A 497 -10.46 3.12 -1.47
N LYS A 498 -11.05 4.15 -2.09
CA LYS A 498 -10.60 5.55 -2.07
C LYS A 498 -11.78 6.52 -2.05
N TYR A 499 -11.53 7.77 -1.64
CA TYR A 499 -12.56 8.78 -1.51
C TYR A 499 -12.10 10.12 -2.08
N ASP A 500 -13.01 10.87 -2.70
CA ASP A 500 -12.84 12.30 -2.87
C ASP A 500 -13.03 12.98 -1.51
N VAL A 501 -11.93 13.31 -0.84
CA VAL A 501 -11.97 13.89 0.51
C VAL A 501 -12.33 15.38 0.50
N ARG A 502 -12.29 16.07 -0.66
CA ARG A 502 -12.80 17.44 -0.79
C ARG A 502 -14.32 17.46 -0.81
N ARG A 503 -14.93 16.57 -1.62
CA ARG A 503 -16.39 16.46 -1.77
C ARG A 503 -17.03 15.57 -0.70
N ARG A 504 -16.25 14.81 0.05
CA ARG A 504 -16.70 13.79 1.01
C ARG A 504 -17.58 12.73 0.34
N SER A 505 -17.06 12.05 -0.67
CA SER A 505 -17.83 11.12 -1.50
C SER A 505 -16.98 9.95 -1.99
N SER A 506 -17.59 8.78 -2.12
CA SER A 506 -17.05 7.63 -2.85
C SER A 506 -17.20 7.77 -4.38
N ASP A 507 -18.05 8.69 -4.86
CA ASP A 507 -18.10 9.08 -6.27
C ASP A 507 -16.86 9.89 -6.63
N LEU A 508 -16.01 9.32 -7.49
CA LEU A 508 -14.75 9.92 -7.90
C LEU A 508 -14.92 11.06 -8.92
N GLY A 509 -16.12 11.20 -9.49
CA GLY A 509 -16.44 12.22 -10.49
C GLY A 509 -15.67 12.06 -11.80
N SER A 510 -15.82 13.05 -12.69
CA SER A 510 -15.18 13.07 -14.01
C SER A 510 -13.74 13.62 -14.02
N GLY A 511 -13.21 14.00 -12.85
CA GLY A 511 -11.86 14.57 -12.73
C GLY A 511 -10.72 13.56 -12.81
N LEU A 512 -11.01 12.28 -12.62
CA LEU A 512 -10.05 11.19 -12.72
C LEU A 512 -9.76 10.87 -14.20
N ARG A 513 -8.54 11.16 -14.64
CA ARG A 513 -8.08 10.91 -16.02
C ARG A 513 -7.13 9.72 -16.12
N PHE A 514 -6.29 9.52 -15.09
CA PHE A 514 -5.27 8.48 -15.03
C PHE A 514 -5.43 7.64 -13.76
N GLY A 515 -5.54 6.35 -13.95
CA GLY A 515 -5.94 5.36 -12.98
C GLY A 515 -7.18 4.61 -13.46
N TYR A 516 -7.81 3.87 -12.58
CA TYR A 516 -9.06 3.19 -12.88
C TYR A 516 -10.23 3.95 -12.23
N THR A 517 -11.34 4.04 -12.99
CA THR A 517 -12.54 4.78 -12.58
C THR A 517 -13.43 3.98 -11.63
N SER A 518 -13.28 2.65 -11.58
CA SER A 518 -13.94 1.82 -10.59
C SER A 518 -13.45 2.16 -9.18
N ASN A 519 -14.37 2.19 -8.21
CA ASN A 519 -14.05 2.32 -6.81
C ASN A 519 -14.37 1.00 -6.14
N GLU A 520 -13.33 0.21 -5.87
CA GLU A 520 -13.49 -1.17 -5.45
C GLU A 520 -14.13 -1.27 -4.07
N VAL A 521 -15.07 -2.22 -3.92
CA VAL A 521 -15.94 -2.35 -2.75
C VAL A 521 -15.43 -3.38 -1.75
N GLY A 522 -15.80 -3.22 -0.47
CA GLY A 522 -15.41 -4.12 0.61
C GLY A 522 -13.95 -4.03 1.00
N PHE A 523 -13.30 -2.88 0.76
CA PHE A 523 -11.86 -2.78 0.65
C PHE A 523 -11.11 -2.91 1.98
N GLY A 524 -10.20 -3.90 2.04
CA GLY A 524 -9.54 -4.36 3.26
C GLY A 524 -8.75 -3.29 4.00
N TRP A 525 -7.93 -2.48 3.34
CA TRP A 525 -7.17 -1.43 4.03
C TRP A 525 -8.04 -0.31 4.59
N THR A 526 -9.16 0.04 3.92
CA THR A 526 -10.10 1.05 4.46
C THR A 526 -10.83 0.49 5.68
N ASN A 527 -11.27 -0.77 5.62
CA ASN A 527 -11.85 -1.48 6.76
C ASN A 527 -10.90 -1.43 7.98
N ALA A 528 -9.64 -1.76 7.77
CA ALA A 528 -8.62 -1.78 8.81
C ALA A 528 -8.32 -0.38 9.38
N ALA A 529 -8.14 0.61 8.51
CA ALA A 529 -7.87 1.97 8.92
C ALA A 529 -9.00 2.57 9.77
N VAL A 530 -10.26 2.31 9.40
CA VAL A 530 -11.43 2.74 10.20
C VAL A 530 -11.38 2.14 11.60
N LEU A 531 -11.09 0.83 11.75
CA LEU A 531 -10.96 0.19 13.05
C LEU A 531 -9.84 0.81 13.91
N ASP A 532 -8.68 1.06 13.31
CA ASP A 532 -7.54 1.65 14.01
C ASP A 532 -7.79 3.10 14.42
N LEU A 533 -8.35 3.91 13.53
CA LEU A 533 -8.69 5.30 13.83
C LEU A 533 -9.75 5.40 14.93
N LEU A 534 -10.78 4.56 14.91
CA LEU A 534 -11.79 4.47 15.97
C LEU A 534 -11.19 4.06 17.31
N ALA A 535 -10.27 3.08 17.32
CA ALA A 535 -9.57 2.67 18.52
C ALA A 535 -8.69 3.81 19.08
N GLY A 536 -8.04 4.57 18.22
CA GLY A 536 -7.27 5.77 18.59
C GLY A 536 -8.14 6.84 19.26
N LEU A 537 -9.28 7.19 18.64
CA LEU A 537 -10.24 8.16 19.18
C LEU A 537 -10.82 7.73 20.54
N SER A 538 -11.03 6.42 20.74
CA SER A 538 -11.53 5.89 22.03
C SER A 538 -10.49 6.02 23.14
N ARG A 539 -9.20 5.80 22.85
CA ARG A 539 -8.09 6.01 23.82
C ARG A 539 -7.97 7.49 24.23
N SER A 540 -8.02 8.41 23.27
CA SER A 540 -7.99 9.86 23.55
C SER A 540 -9.14 10.30 24.48
N ARG A 541 -10.35 9.77 24.27
CA ARG A 541 -11.51 10.06 25.13
C ARG A 541 -11.34 9.52 26.56
N ARG A 542 -10.74 8.34 26.73
CA ARG A 542 -10.46 7.77 28.07
C ARG A 542 -9.42 8.60 28.80
N ALA A 543 -8.30 8.90 28.16
CA ALA A 543 -7.24 9.74 28.74
C ALA A 543 -7.75 11.13 29.16
N ALA A 544 -8.70 11.72 28.42
CA ALA A 544 -9.31 13.01 28.76
C ALA A 544 -10.32 12.93 29.94
N ARG A 545 -10.81 11.73 30.29
CA ARG A 545 -11.77 11.49 31.39
C ARG A 545 -11.12 11.04 32.68
N GLU A 546 -9.91 10.48 32.63
CA GLU A 546 -9.15 10.09 33.80
C GLU A 546 -8.46 11.33 34.38
N PRO A 547 -8.72 11.73 35.63
CA PRO A 547 -7.96 12.80 36.26
C PRO A 547 -6.49 12.37 36.32
N ALA A 548 -5.58 13.30 36.04
CA ALA A 548 -4.15 13.05 36.09
C ALA A 548 -3.76 12.40 37.41
N SER A 549 -3.49 11.09 37.38
CA SER A 549 -2.97 10.37 38.55
C SER A 549 -1.56 10.86 38.81
N PRO A 550 -1.16 11.12 40.10
CA PRO A 550 0.19 11.60 40.41
C PRO A 550 1.31 10.62 39.98
N ALA A 551 0.97 9.38 39.62
CA ALA A 551 1.93 8.34 39.22
C ALA A 551 2.44 8.41 37.79
N SER A 552 1.99 9.35 36.95
CA SER A 552 2.44 9.49 35.55
C SER A 552 3.74 10.31 35.38
N GLN A 553 4.42 10.67 36.44
CA GLN A 553 5.75 11.31 36.39
C GLN A 553 6.90 10.32 36.18
N GLU A 554 6.66 9.00 36.26
CA GLU A 554 7.73 8.00 36.08
C GLU A 554 7.98 7.53 34.63
N THR A 555 7.16 7.94 33.66
CA THR A 555 7.39 7.60 32.25
C THR A 555 8.18 8.66 31.47
N GLU A 556 8.67 9.69 32.16
CA GLU A 556 9.58 10.70 31.58
C GLU A 556 11.05 10.22 31.50
N TRP A 557 11.33 8.98 31.92
CA TRP A 557 12.69 8.42 31.99
C TRP A 557 13.28 7.99 30.65
N VAL A 558 12.54 7.97 29.57
CA VAL A 558 13.11 7.59 28.26
C VAL A 558 13.69 8.79 27.47
N SER A 559 13.43 10.03 27.93
CA SER A 559 13.94 11.24 27.25
C SER A 559 15.14 11.91 27.95
N LYS A 560 15.51 11.50 29.17
CA LYS A 560 16.61 12.11 29.94
C LYS A 560 17.97 11.43 29.83
N ASP A 561 18.04 10.19 29.36
CA ASP A 561 19.33 9.49 29.21
C ASP A 561 20.23 10.01 28.11
N HIS A 562 19.73 10.87 27.22
CA HIS A 562 20.56 11.50 26.18
C HIS A 562 21.26 12.80 26.60
N ARG A 563 21.00 13.33 27.82
CA ARG A 563 21.70 14.53 28.33
C ARG A 563 22.83 14.24 29.31
N SER A 564 22.83 13.09 29.99
CA SER A 564 23.82 12.81 31.04
C SER A 564 25.14 12.23 30.54
N GLN A 565 25.20 11.71 29.31
CA GLN A 565 26.45 11.18 28.72
C GLN A 565 27.30 12.24 28.00
N ALA A 566 26.78 13.44 27.74
CA ALA A 566 27.53 14.53 27.12
C ALA A 566 28.32 15.40 28.13
N GLU A 567 27.99 15.35 29.41
CA GLU A 567 28.68 16.14 30.45
C GLU A 567 29.82 15.40 31.15
N THR A 568 29.85 14.06 31.10
CA THR A 568 30.92 13.25 31.73
C THR A 568 32.20 13.17 30.87
N ALA A 569 32.18 13.61 29.60
CA ALA A 569 33.36 13.59 28.69
C ALA A 569 34.18 14.90 28.72
N ARG A 570 33.81 15.90 29.49
CA ARG A 570 34.55 17.19 29.60
C ARG A 570 35.31 17.43 30.90
N GLY A 571 35.39 16.43 31.78
CA GLY A 571 35.91 16.58 33.12
C GLY A 571 37.25 15.91 33.46
N VAL A 572 38.01 15.35 32.49
CA VAL A 572 39.32 14.75 32.78
C VAL A 572 40.37 15.26 31.80
N GLY A 573 40.98 16.35 32.13
CA GLY A 573 42.10 16.87 31.35
C GLY A 573 42.69 18.15 31.95
N HIS A 574 43.27 18.08 33.16
CA HIS A 574 44.35 18.98 33.61
C HIS A 574 44.76 18.64 35.05
N ARG A 575 45.80 17.85 35.20
CA ARG A 575 46.79 17.92 36.28
C ARG A 575 47.82 16.80 36.07
N ALA A 576 48.97 17.14 35.58
CA ALA A 576 50.26 16.79 36.15
C ALA A 576 51.36 17.20 35.19
N ALA A 577 52.01 18.28 35.50
CA ALA A 577 53.36 18.55 35.11
C ALA A 577 54.00 19.36 36.28
N SER A 578 54.75 18.70 37.08
CA SER A 578 55.94 19.19 37.77
C SER A 578 56.79 17.98 38.16
#